data_135b6145e408ec920de87c8802900aa0
#
_entry.id   135b6145e408ec920de87c8802900aa0
#
_cell.length_a   1.000
_cell.length_b   1.000
_cell.length_c   1.000
_cell.angle_alpha   90.00
_cell.angle_beta   90.00
_cell.angle_gamma   90.00
#
_symmetry.space_group_name_H-M   'P 1'
#
loop_
_entity.id
_entity.type
_entity.pdbx_description
1 polymer ?
#
loop_
_entity_poly.entity_id
_entity_poly.type
_entity_poly.pdbx_seq_one_letter_code
_entity_poly.pdbx_strand_id
1 'polypeptide(L)'
;PKVLYQSKNGNEVGGVSVRNGRIVFTETANGPDGFPADSWVKVLRPNGKARTLAHVRAYENRHNPDGRITYGARGISSSCAAQWPTEQAGPAVYKGAKDSHPYATWQTKGLTYVADAGMNAVISISDKGRIRTVKVLPPVPVKITAELAQGVGIPACAVGLTYYGESVPTDVERASDGSLYVTTEGGGLGEQMPLGSLYRIKGKKIHKVAGNLFAPVGLAVTGNGTVYVSQLFGGEISKVKRGSHKARPFAKVNMPGALDFARGHLYATTDVLVGLEPGGTPGGKVVRFR
;
A
#
# COMPACT_ATOMS: atom_id res chain seq x y z
N PRO A 1 -10.05 24.80 7.73
CA PRO A 1 -10.20 23.37 8.07
C PRO A 1 -10.20 23.16 9.58
N LYS A 2 -10.95 22.15 10.06
CA LYS A 2 -10.98 21.76 11.47
C LYS A 2 -10.19 20.47 11.64
N VAL A 3 -9.24 20.43 12.57
CA VAL A 3 -8.55 19.20 12.97
C VAL A 3 -9.51 18.34 13.76
N LEU A 4 -9.73 17.11 13.30
CA LEU A 4 -10.62 16.13 13.96
C LEU A 4 -9.84 15.21 14.90
N TYR A 5 -8.60 14.89 14.55
CA TYR A 5 -7.69 14.07 15.34
C TYR A 5 -6.23 14.46 15.09
N GLN A 6 -5.45 14.42 16.13
CA GLN A 6 -3.99 14.55 16.07
C GLN A 6 -3.39 13.53 17.04
N SER A 7 -2.38 12.81 16.60
CA SER A 7 -1.64 11.89 17.46
C SER A 7 -0.92 12.67 18.56
N LYS A 8 -0.97 12.15 19.79
CA LYS A 8 -0.29 12.79 20.94
C LYS A 8 1.22 12.58 20.94
N ASN A 9 1.69 11.53 20.28
CA ASN A 9 3.09 11.10 20.33
C ASN A 9 3.82 11.36 18.99
N GLY A 10 3.24 12.15 18.08
CA GLY A 10 3.81 12.36 16.76
C GLY A 10 3.71 11.14 15.84
N ASN A 11 2.91 10.13 16.20
CA ASN A 11 2.70 8.96 15.35
C ASN A 11 2.10 9.38 14.01
N GLU A 12 2.44 8.66 12.98
CA GLU A 12 1.81 8.78 11.67
C GLU A 12 0.31 8.48 11.74
N VAL A 13 -0.52 9.33 11.12
CA VAL A 13 -1.96 9.15 11.02
C VAL A 13 -2.33 9.09 9.55
N GLY A 14 -2.84 7.96 9.10
CA GLY A 14 -3.14 7.72 7.70
C GLY A 14 -4.42 6.91 7.47
N GLY A 15 -4.61 6.46 6.26
CA GLY A 15 -5.59 5.46 5.87
C GLY A 15 -7.02 5.70 6.31
N VAL A 16 -7.54 6.91 6.12
CA VAL A 16 -8.89 7.27 6.60
C VAL A 16 -10.00 6.77 5.67
N SER A 17 -11.05 6.22 6.26
CA SER A 17 -12.31 5.96 5.58
C SER A 17 -13.51 6.43 6.40
N VAL A 18 -14.59 6.82 5.70
CA VAL A 18 -15.82 7.32 6.34
C VAL A 18 -17.02 6.54 5.81
N ARG A 19 -17.83 5.99 6.73
CA ARG A 19 -19.06 5.31 6.37
C ARG A 19 -20.16 5.61 7.40
N ASN A 20 -21.27 6.20 6.94
CA ASN A 20 -22.41 6.58 7.80
C ASN A 20 -21.97 7.40 9.05
N GLY A 21 -21.08 8.37 8.85
CA GLY A 21 -20.52 9.20 9.93
C GLY A 21 -19.48 8.53 10.83
N ARG A 22 -19.23 7.22 10.66
CA ARG A 22 -18.15 6.51 11.37
C ARG A 22 -16.84 6.74 10.63
N ILE A 23 -15.86 7.33 11.32
CA ILE A 23 -14.52 7.56 10.79
C ILE A 23 -13.59 6.47 11.35
N VAL A 24 -12.93 5.75 10.46
CA VAL A 24 -11.87 4.77 10.78
C VAL A 24 -10.59 5.25 10.13
N PHE A 25 -9.48 5.09 10.83
CA PHE A 25 -8.17 5.50 10.35
C PHE A 25 -7.07 4.61 10.94
N THR A 26 -5.89 4.67 10.34
CA THR A 26 -4.69 3.97 10.83
C THR A 26 -3.83 4.91 11.66
N GLU A 27 -3.06 4.36 12.58
CA GLU A 27 -2.01 5.07 13.31
C GLU A 27 -0.81 4.15 13.44
N THR A 28 0.37 4.65 13.06
CA THR A 28 1.64 3.92 13.13
C THR A 28 2.64 4.71 13.95
N ALA A 29 3.25 4.05 14.93
CA ALA A 29 4.36 4.60 15.68
C ALA A 29 5.66 4.09 15.08
N ASN A 30 6.55 5.00 14.70
CA ASN A 30 7.87 4.66 14.21
C ASN A 30 8.85 4.47 15.37
N GLY A 31 9.80 3.55 15.19
CA GLY A 31 10.93 3.35 16.08
C GLY A 31 12.01 4.41 15.91
N PRO A 32 13.08 4.34 16.71
CA PRO A 32 14.22 5.25 16.61
C PRO A 32 14.93 5.17 15.25
N ASP A 33 14.80 4.07 14.55
CA ASP A 33 15.33 3.80 13.21
C ASP A 33 14.45 4.36 12.08
N GLY A 34 13.31 4.97 12.43
CA GLY A 34 12.34 5.51 11.47
C GLY A 34 11.37 4.48 10.87
N PHE A 35 11.54 3.17 11.20
CA PHE A 35 10.65 2.13 10.70
C PHE A 35 9.45 1.89 11.63
N PRO A 36 8.32 1.34 11.11
CA PRO A 36 7.14 1.02 11.90
C PRO A 36 7.45 0.08 13.07
N ALA A 37 7.31 0.56 14.30
CA ALA A 37 7.50 -0.21 15.52
C ALA A 37 6.20 -0.76 16.06
N ASP A 38 5.10 0.01 15.96
CA ASP A 38 3.77 -0.40 16.40
C ASP A 38 2.68 0.22 15.51
N SER A 39 1.51 -0.43 15.44
CA SER A 39 0.45 0.01 14.54
C SER A 39 -0.96 -0.38 15.00
N TRP A 40 -1.92 0.49 14.71
CA TRP A 40 -3.31 0.32 15.12
C TRP A 40 -4.28 0.78 14.03
N VAL A 41 -5.48 0.18 14.04
CA VAL A 41 -6.66 0.78 13.42
C VAL A 41 -7.52 1.38 14.52
N LYS A 42 -7.93 2.63 14.33
CA LYS A 42 -8.68 3.42 15.30
C LYS A 42 -10.02 3.87 14.75
N VAL A 43 -10.95 4.17 15.65
CA VAL A 43 -12.28 4.76 15.33
C VAL A 43 -12.39 6.08 16.05
N LEU A 44 -12.66 7.14 15.32
CA LEU A 44 -12.99 8.44 15.90
C LEU A 44 -14.45 8.45 16.36
N ARG A 45 -14.67 8.78 17.60
CA ARG A 45 -16.01 8.94 18.20
C ARG A 45 -16.57 10.34 17.92
N PRO A 46 -17.90 10.54 17.98
CA PRO A 46 -18.50 11.86 17.80
C PRO A 46 -17.98 12.93 18.77
N ASN A 47 -17.52 12.54 19.95
CA ASN A 47 -16.92 13.44 20.96
C ASN A 47 -15.45 13.82 20.64
N GLY A 48 -14.92 13.48 19.45
CA GLY A 48 -13.56 13.77 19.05
C GLY A 48 -12.48 12.83 19.66
N LYS A 49 -12.86 11.87 20.52
CA LYS A 49 -11.92 10.92 21.10
C LYS A 49 -11.78 9.69 20.22
N ALA A 50 -10.54 9.31 19.89
CA ALA A 50 -10.26 8.07 19.19
C ALA A 50 -10.25 6.89 20.19
N ARG A 51 -10.72 5.72 19.73
CA ARG A 51 -10.51 4.44 20.39
C ARG A 51 -9.80 3.47 19.47
N THR A 52 -8.97 2.61 19.99
CA THR A 52 -8.39 1.50 19.24
C THR A 52 -9.50 0.50 18.88
N LEU A 53 -9.62 0.20 17.59
CA LEU A 53 -10.44 -0.88 17.07
C LEU A 53 -9.67 -2.19 17.09
N ALA A 54 -8.41 -2.15 16.64
CA ALA A 54 -7.54 -3.32 16.61
C ALA A 54 -6.07 -2.90 16.72
N HIS A 55 -5.26 -3.76 17.37
CA HIS A 55 -3.81 -3.65 17.44
C HIS A 55 -3.20 -4.52 16.35
N VAL A 56 -2.79 -3.90 15.26
CA VAL A 56 -2.43 -4.59 14.02
C VAL A 56 -1.04 -5.22 14.14
N ARG A 57 -0.08 -4.50 14.73
CA ARG A 57 1.27 -5.04 15.01
C ARG A 57 1.22 -6.29 15.89
N ALA A 58 0.36 -6.34 16.90
CA ALA A 58 0.22 -7.52 17.75
C ALA A 58 -0.32 -8.73 16.97
N TYR A 59 -1.22 -8.49 16.00
CA TYR A 59 -1.67 -9.54 15.09
C TYR A 59 -0.53 -10.05 14.21
N GLU A 60 0.27 -9.16 13.63
CA GLU A 60 1.44 -9.49 12.83
C GLU A 60 2.45 -10.31 13.62
N ASN A 61 2.85 -9.86 14.79
CA ASN A 61 3.80 -10.56 15.66
C ASN A 61 3.39 -12.00 15.96
N ARG A 62 2.07 -12.26 16.02
CA ARG A 62 1.51 -13.57 16.33
C ARG A 62 1.34 -14.47 15.10
N HIS A 63 0.98 -13.91 13.95
CA HIS A 63 0.54 -14.68 12.78
C HIS A 63 1.50 -14.62 11.61
N ASN A 64 2.25 -13.52 11.44
CA ASN A 64 3.17 -13.26 10.32
C ASN A 64 2.59 -13.78 8.99
N PRO A 65 1.57 -13.11 8.40
CA PRO A 65 0.83 -13.61 7.25
C PRO A 65 1.70 -14.00 6.06
N ASP A 66 2.75 -13.24 5.76
CA ASP A 66 3.68 -13.47 4.66
C ASP A 66 4.96 -14.24 5.05
N GLY A 67 5.11 -14.62 6.32
CA GLY A 67 6.33 -15.26 6.86
C GLY A 67 6.74 -16.56 6.18
N ARG A 68 5.87 -17.17 5.36
CA ARG A 68 6.20 -18.32 4.51
C ARG A 68 6.68 -17.94 3.12
N ILE A 69 6.50 -16.68 2.72
CA ILE A 69 6.96 -16.18 1.43
C ILE A 69 8.47 -16.01 1.46
N THR A 70 9.13 -16.38 0.38
CA THR A 70 10.55 -16.09 0.19
C THR A 70 10.68 -14.92 -0.78
N TYR A 71 11.34 -13.88 -0.35
CA TYR A 71 11.69 -12.70 -1.13
C TYR A 71 13.17 -12.72 -1.54
N GLY A 72 13.59 -11.76 -2.34
CA GLY A 72 14.97 -11.58 -2.76
C GLY A 72 15.35 -12.34 -4.04
N ALA A 73 16.64 -12.45 -4.30
CA ALA A 73 17.23 -13.09 -5.48
C ALA A 73 17.24 -14.62 -5.30
N ARG A 74 16.11 -15.27 -5.54
CA ARG A 74 15.98 -16.73 -5.37
C ARG A 74 16.92 -17.47 -6.28
N GLY A 75 17.60 -18.49 -5.75
CA GLY A 75 18.57 -19.30 -6.50
C GLY A 75 19.96 -18.66 -6.64
N ILE A 76 20.22 -17.58 -5.93
CA ILE A 76 21.57 -16.99 -5.85
C ILE A 76 22.55 -17.99 -5.22
N SER A 77 23.78 -18.11 -5.80
CA SER A 77 24.81 -18.94 -5.22
C SER A 77 25.37 -18.35 -3.93
N SER A 78 25.91 -19.19 -3.04
CA SER A 78 26.49 -18.72 -1.77
C SER A 78 27.65 -17.74 -2.00
N SER A 79 28.48 -17.95 -3.03
CA SER A 79 29.57 -17.05 -3.37
C SER A 79 29.10 -15.68 -3.88
N CYS A 80 27.96 -15.64 -4.57
CA CYS A 80 27.35 -14.40 -5.02
C CYS A 80 26.62 -13.68 -3.87
N ALA A 81 25.92 -14.43 -3.03
CA ALA A 81 25.25 -13.88 -1.85
C ALA A 81 26.24 -13.26 -0.84
N ALA A 82 27.46 -13.81 -0.72
CA ALA A 82 28.52 -13.24 0.11
C ALA A 82 29.01 -11.86 -0.35
N GLN A 83 28.77 -11.49 -1.60
CA GLN A 83 29.10 -10.17 -2.17
C GLN A 83 27.90 -9.19 -2.11
N TRP A 84 26.73 -9.66 -1.63
CA TRP A 84 25.51 -8.85 -1.61
C TRP A 84 25.62 -7.71 -0.57
N PRO A 85 25.25 -6.46 -0.91
CA PRO A 85 25.39 -5.31 -0.03
C PRO A 85 24.25 -5.30 1.02
N THR A 86 24.32 -6.22 1.98
CA THR A 86 23.22 -6.48 2.94
C THR A 86 22.88 -5.27 3.80
N GLU A 87 23.83 -4.40 4.10
CA GLU A 87 23.57 -3.18 4.89
C GLU A 87 22.72 -2.17 4.13
N GLN A 88 22.87 -2.08 2.79
CA GLN A 88 22.16 -1.12 1.94
C GLN A 88 20.88 -1.70 1.31
N ALA A 89 20.91 -2.97 0.93
CA ALA A 89 19.85 -3.62 0.15
C ALA A 89 19.06 -4.69 0.94
N GLY A 90 19.38 -4.86 2.22
CA GLY A 90 18.86 -5.98 3.00
C GLY A 90 19.43 -7.33 2.54
N PRO A 91 19.03 -8.47 3.13
CA PRO A 91 19.55 -9.78 2.75
C PRO A 91 19.22 -10.16 1.30
N ALA A 92 20.16 -10.83 0.63
CA ALA A 92 19.96 -11.31 -0.74
C ALA A 92 18.71 -12.19 -0.91
N VAL A 93 18.40 -13.00 0.10
CA VAL A 93 17.20 -13.84 0.19
C VAL A 93 16.69 -13.83 1.61
N TYR A 94 15.39 -13.63 1.81
CA TYR A 94 14.78 -13.56 3.13
C TYR A 94 13.33 -14.07 3.15
N LYS A 95 12.79 -14.27 4.32
CA LYS A 95 11.38 -14.56 4.55
C LYS A 95 10.65 -13.28 4.97
N GLY A 96 9.33 -13.25 4.76
CA GLY A 96 8.51 -12.14 5.22
C GLY A 96 8.81 -11.81 6.69
N ALA A 97 9.17 -10.56 6.92
CA ALA A 97 9.49 -10.04 8.25
C ALA A 97 8.20 -9.83 9.05
N LYS A 98 8.32 -9.76 10.37
CA LYS A 98 7.22 -9.31 11.22
C LYS A 98 7.15 -7.79 11.18
N ASP A 99 6.53 -7.27 10.16
CA ASP A 99 6.32 -5.84 9.95
C ASP A 99 4.85 -5.52 9.71
N SER A 100 4.40 -4.35 10.15
CA SER A 100 3.01 -3.91 9.99
C SER A 100 2.96 -2.40 9.82
N HIS A 101 2.53 -1.98 8.64
CA HIS A 101 2.29 -0.60 8.29
C HIS A 101 0.92 -0.49 7.59
N PRO A 102 -0.19 -0.40 8.36
CA PRO A 102 -1.52 -0.30 7.80
C PRO A 102 -1.68 1.04 7.07
N TYR A 103 -1.76 1.00 5.75
CA TYR A 103 -1.67 2.16 4.88
C TYR A 103 -3.05 2.72 4.52
N ALA A 104 -4.04 1.87 4.24
CA ALA A 104 -5.38 2.29 3.85
C ALA A 104 -6.48 1.46 4.50
N THR A 105 -7.67 2.04 4.62
CA THR A 105 -8.85 1.39 5.18
C THR A 105 -10.07 1.52 4.28
N TRP A 106 -10.94 0.48 4.25
CA TRP A 106 -12.24 0.51 3.60
C TRP A 106 -13.31 -0.12 4.48
N GLN A 107 -14.42 0.58 4.73
CA GLN A 107 -15.48 0.12 5.63
C GLN A 107 -16.66 -0.50 4.88
N THR A 108 -17.15 -1.62 5.41
CA THR A 108 -18.45 -2.20 5.08
C THR A 108 -19.33 -2.31 6.33
N LYS A 109 -20.52 -2.90 6.23
CA LYS A 109 -21.32 -3.23 7.41
C LYS A 109 -20.61 -4.35 8.19
N GLY A 110 -20.15 -4.07 9.40
CA GLY A 110 -19.55 -5.05 10.32
C GLY A 110 -18.07 -5.35 10.10
N LEU A 111 -17.43 -4.86 9.03
CA LEU A 111 -16.03 -5.12 8.73
C LEU A 111 -15.32 -3.84 8.22
N THR A 112 -14.07 -3.71 8.59
CA THR A 112 -13.09 -2.79 7.98
C THR A 112 -12.03 -3.64 7.30
N TYR A 113 -11.80 -3.44 6.00
CA TYR A 113 -10.64 -3.97 5.28
C TYR A 113 -9.49 -3.02 5.44
N VAL A 114 -8.28 -3.56 5.46
CA VAL A 114 -7.04 -2.78 5.59
C VAL A 114 -6.02 -3.32 4.60
N ALA A 115 -5.40 -2.46 3.83
CA ALA A 115 -4.18 -2.75 3.11
C ALA A 115 -3.02 -2.48 4.08
N ASP A 116 -2.25 -3.53 4.41
CA ASP A 116 -1.10 -3.40 5.29
C ASP A 116 0.18 -3.63 4.48
N ALA A 117 0.94 -2.56 4.32
CA ALA A 117 2.15 -2.53 3.50
C ALA A 117 3.23 -3.46 4.05
N GLY A 118 3.48 -3.43 5.35
CA GLY A 118 4.50 -4.27 6.00
C GLY A 118 4.16 -5.76 5.96
N MET A 119 2.89 -6.13 6.19
CA MET A 119 2.44 -7.53 6.11
C MET A 119 2.38 -8.09 4.69
N ASN A 120 2.53 -7.27 3.67
CA ASN A 120 2.25 -7.64 2.28
C ASN A 120 0.85 -8.26 2.10
N ALA A 121 -0.14 -7.81 2.86
CA ALA A 121 -1.44 -8.46 2.97
C ALA A 121 -2.61 -7.48 3.06
N VAL A 122 -3.77 -7.97 2.63
CA VAL A 122 -5.06 -7.39 3.02
C VAL A 122 -5.59 -8.16 4.22
N ILE A 123 -5.97 -7.42 5.26
CA ILE A 123 -6.64 -7.97 6.44
C ILE A 123 -8.07 -7.44 6.56
N SER A 124 -8.89 -8.08 7.34
CA SER A 124 -10.22 -7.61 7.73
C SER A 124 -10.34 -7.53 9.24
N ILE A 125 -11.00 -6.49 9.74
CA ILE A 125 -11.20 -6.24 11.17
C ILE A 125 -12.71 -6.11 11.41
N SER A 126 -13.26 -6.97 12.27
CA SER A 126 -14.66 -6.86 12.65
C SER A 126 -14.90 -5.65 13.57
N ASP A 127 -16.17 -5.22 13.74
CA ASP A 127 -16.52 -4.14 14.68
C ASP A 127 -16.18 -4.47 16.15
N LYS A 128 -15.89 -5.76 16.45
CA LYS A 128 -15.41 -6.25 17.75
C LYS A 128 -13.87 -6.33 17.83
N GLY A 129 -13.14 -5.83 16.80
CA GLY A 129 -11.66 -5.80 16.77
C GLY A 129 -11.00 -7.12 16.39
N ARG A 130 -11.75 -8.16 15.97
CA ARG A 130 -11.15 -9.43 15.53
C ARG A 130 -10.53 -9.24 14.15
N ILE A 131 -9.22 -9.50 14.03
CA ILE A 131 -8.47 -9.44 12.77
C ILE A 131 -8.45 -10.82 12.11
N ARG A 132 -8.47 -10.83 10.78
CA ARG A 132 -8.25 -12.01 9.93
C ARG A 132 -7.49 -11.60 8.67
N THR A 133 -6.51 -12.40 8.26
CA THR A 133 -5.89 -12.26 6.93
C THR A 133 -6.91 -12.63 5.86
N VAL A 134 -7.15 -11.71 4.94
CA VAL A 134 -8.00 -11.93 3.76
C VAL A 134 -7.16 -12.53 2.64
N LYS A 135 -6.00 -11.93 2.37
CA LYS A 135 -5.09 -12.38 1.31
C LYS A 135 -3.69 -11.81 1.51
N VAL A 136 -2.68 -12.66 1.41
CA VAL A 136 -1.29 -12.25 1.18
C VAL A 136 -1.11 -12.01 -0.31
N LEU A 137 -0.50 -10.87 -0.68
CA LEU A 137 -0.25 -10.49 -2.07
C LEU A 137 0.99 -11.25 -2.59
N PRO A 138 1.03 -11.55 -3.90
CA PRO A 138 2.16 -12.28 -4.47
C PRO A 138 3.40 -11.37 -4.57
N PRO A 139 4.61 -11.90 -4.37
CA PRO A 139 5.84 -11.17 -4.62
C PRO A 139 5.92 -10.61 -6.04
N VAL A 140 6.61 -9.50 -6.20
CA VAL A 140 6.81 -8.82 -7.49
C VAL A 140 8.10 -9.31 -8.14
N PRO A 141 8.03 -10.07 -9.26
CA PRO A 141 9.24 -10.54 -9.95
C PRO A 141 9.88 -9.42 -10.75
N VAL A 142 11.16 -9.19 -10.54
CA VAL A 142 12.00 -8.24 -11.27
C VAL A 142 13.21 -8.97 -11.82
N LYS A 143 13.42 -8.91 -13.15
CA LYS A 143 14.62 -9.47 -13.78
C LYS A 143 15.82 -8.59 -13.47
N ILE A 144 16.85 -9.17 -12.89
CA ILE A 144 18.11 -8.45 -12.63
C ILE A 144 18.86 -8.33 -13.96
N THR A 145 18.86 -7.12 -14.52
CA THR A 145 19.69 -6.75 -15.68
C THR A 145 21.02 -6.19 -15.21
N ALA A 146 22.00 -6.03 -16.12
CA ALA A 146 23.28 -5.42 -15.80
C ALA A 146 23.10 -3.96 -15.33
N GLU A 147 22.22 -3.21 -16.00
CA GLU A 147 21.89 -1.82 -15.67
C GLU A 147 21.28 -1.72 -14.27
N LEU A 148 20.32 -2.60 -13.96
CA LEU A 148 19.70 -2.63 -12.63
C LEU A 148 20.74 -2.97 -11.56
N ALA A 149 21.56 -4.02 -11.79
CA ALA A 149 22.58 -4.43 -10.85
C ALA A 149 23.56 -3.28 -10.55
N GLN A 150 24.03 -2.58 -11.58
CA GLN A 150 24.89 -1.42 -11.44
C GLN A 150 24.19 -0.26 -10.71
N GLY A 151 22.92 0.04 -11.08
CA GLY A 151 22.16 1.17 -10.53
C GLY A 151 21.86 1.03 -9.05
N VAL A 152 21.61 -0.19 -8.55
CA VAL A 152 21.31 -0.45 -7.13
C VAL A 152 22.48 -1.08 -6.36
N GLY A 153 23.66 -1.20 -6.97
CA GLY A 153 24.89 -1.65 -6.31
C GLY A 153 24.94 -3.14 -5.94
N ILE A 154 24.15 -4.01 -6.60
CA ILE A 154 24.18 -5.45 -6.35
C ILE A 154 25.22 -6.14 -7.26
N PRO A 155 25.78 -7.29 -6.84
CA PRO A 155 26.90 -7.92 -7.55
C PRO A 155 26.50 -8.41 -8.94
N ALA A 156 27.44 -8.28 -9.91
CA ALA A 156 27.25 -8.69 -11.31
C ALA A 156 26.91 -10.18 -11.47
N CYS A 157 27.36 -11.04 -10.56
CA CYS A 157 27.00 -12.46 -10.55
C CYS A 157 25.51 -12.73 -10.33
N ALA A 158 24.73 -11.73 -9.86
CA ALA A 158 23.27 -11.82 -9.73
C ALA A 158 22.54 -11.51 -11.06
N VAL A 159 23.23 -10.97 -12.06
CA VAL A 159 22.63 -10.68 -13.38
C VAL A 159 22.07 -11.97 -14.00
N GLY A 160 20.85 -11.87 -14.51
CA GLY A 160 20.13 -13.03 -15.04
C GLY A 160 19.23 -13.73 -14.03
N LEU A 161 19.39 -13.53 -12.72
CA LEU A 161 18.44 -14.00 -11.72
C LEU A 161 17.13 -13.17 -11.73
N THR A 162 16.13 -13.67 -11.03
CA THR A 162 14.90 -12.92 -10.74
C THR A 162 14.87 -12.57 -9.26
N TYR A 163 14.80 -11.26 -8.97
CA TYR A 163 14.52 -10.74 -7.64
C TYR A 163 13.02 -10.73 -7.42
N TYR A 164 12.56 -11.23 -6.29
CA TYR A 164 11.17 -11.23 -5.88
C TYR A 164 10.99 -10.20 -4.76
N GLY A 165 10.58 -8.99 -5.13
CA GLY A 165 10.32 -7.90 -4.19
C GLY A 165 9.00 -8.10 -3.43
N GLU A 166 8.85 -7.37 -2.34
CA GLU A 166 7.61 -7.29 -1.59
C GLU A 166 6.54 -6.57 -2.42
N SER A 167 5.27 -6.91 -2.17
CA SER A 167 4.17 -6.33 -2.95
C SER A 167 3.76 -4.95 -2.46
N VAL A 168 3.85 -4.68 -1.15
CA VAL A 168 3.53 -3.41 -0.49
C VAL A 168 2.15 -2.90 -0.88
N PRO A 169 1.05 -3.46 -0.31
CA PRO A 169 -0.31 -2.99 -0.55
C PRO A 169 -0.52 -1.56 -0.03
N THR A 170 -1.03 -0.68 -0.88
CA THR A 170 -1.17 0.76 -0.60
C THR A 170 -2.62 1.22 -0.48
N ASP A 171 -3.58 0.53 -1.13
CA ASP A 171 -5.01 0.86 -0.97
C ASP A 171 -5.88 -0.37 -1.20
N VAL A 172 -7.10 -0.34 -0.64
CA VAL A 172 -8.10 -1.41 -0.79
C VAL A 172 -9.51 -0.84 -0.83
N GLU A 173 -10.29 -1.23 -1.84
CA GLU A 173 -11.73 -0.93 -1.91
C GLU A 173 -12.56 -2.14 -2.32
N ARG A 174 -13.83 -2.16 -1.88
CA ARG A 174 -14.77 -3.22 -2.21
C ARG A 174 -15.73 -2.79 -3.31
N ALA A 175 -15.74 -3.52 -4.41
CA ALA A 175 -16.70 -3.35 -5.50
C ALA A 175 -18.10 -3.85 -5.13
N SER A 176 -19.11 -3.44 -5.92
CA SER A 176 -20.52 -3.83 -5.76
C SER A 176 -20.75 -5.34 -5.83
N ASP A 177 -19.91 -6.07 -6.58
CA ASP A 177 -19.98 -7.54 -6.70
C ASP A 177 -19.29 -8.29 -5.54
N GLY A 178 -18.83 -7.56 -4.53
CA GLY A 178 -18.19 -8.09 -3.33
C GLY A 178 -16.69 -8.37 -3.47
N SER A 179 -16.09 -8.24 -4.66
CA SER A 179 -14.65 -8.36 -4.81
C SER A 179 -13.93 -7.15 -4.21
N LEU A 180 -12.68 -7.34 -3.78
CA LEU A 180 -11.80 -6.27 -3.36
C LEU A 180 -10.85 -5.93 -4.51
N TYR A 181 -10.61 -4.63 -4.74
CA TYR A 181 -9.50 -4.15 -5.52
C TYR A 181 -8.41 -3.65 -4.59
N VAL A 182 -7.16 -3.88 -4.97
CA VAL A 182 -5.98 -3.56 -4.15
C VAL A 182 -4.88 -3.02 -5.05
N THR A 183 -4.33 -1.88 -4.72
CA THR A 183 -3.09 -1.37 -5.33
C THR A 183 -1.89 -1.86 -4.55
N THR A 184 -0.78 -2.09 -5.24
CA THR A 184 0.51 -2.47 -4.64
C THR A 184 1.62 -1.70 -5.31
N GLU A 185 2.58 -1.21 -4.54
CA GLU A 185 3.67 -0.38 -5.04
C GLU A 185 4.83 -1.19 -5.63
N GLY A 186 5.16 -2.34 -5.03
CA GLY A 186 6.23 -3.22 -5.51
C GLY A 186 7.56 -3.04 -4.77
N GLY A 187 7.51 -2.66 -3.50
CA GLY A 187 8.66 -2.46 -2.62
C GLY A 187 9.48 -1.21 -2.99
N GLY A 188 10.65 -1.03 -2.38
CA GLY A 188 11.50 0.15 -2.61
C GLY A 188 11.94 0.36 -4.06
N LEU A 189 12.03 -0.71 -4.87
CA LEU A 189 12.23 -0.56 -6.31
C LEU A 189 11.03 0.04 -7.03
N GLY A 190 9.81 -0.11 -6.49
CA GLY A 190 8.59 0.46 -7.05
C GLY A 190 8.54 1.99 -6.99
N GLU A 191 9.33 2.60 -6.12
CA GLU A 191 9.53 4.06 -6.07
C GLU A 191 10.46 4.58 -7.20
N GLN A 192 11.21 3.70 -7.83
CA GLN A 192 12.20 4.03 -8.87
C GLN A 192 11.75 3.57 -10.25
N MET A 193 10.86 2.57 -10.33
CA MET A 193 10.40 2.00 -11.59
C MET A 193 8.95 1.50 -11.49
N PRO A 194 8.23 1.37 -12.62
CA PRO A 194 6.80 1.04 -12.64
C PRO A 194 6.55 -0.45 -12.33
N LEU A 195 6.76 -0.87 -11.09
CA LEU A 195 6.53 -2.24 -10.60
C LEU A 195 5.13 -2.44 -10.01
N GLY A 196 4.44 -1.36 -9.72
CA GLY A 196 3.13 -1.38 -9.09
C GLY A 196 2.07 -2.10 -9.89
N SER A 197 1.05 -2.58 -9.19
CA SER A 197 -0.02 -3.39 -9.78
C SER A 197 -1.37 -3.09 -9.14
N LEU A 198 -2.44 -3.32 -9.91
CA LEU A 198 -3.80 -3.40 -9.43
C LEU A 198 -4.21 -4.88 -9.40
N TYR A 199 -4.63 -5.36 -8.24
CA TYR A 199 -5.16 -6.71 -8.05
C TYR A 199 -6.66 -6.68 -7.77
N ARG A 200 -7.34 -7.79 -8.11
CA ARG A 200 -8.71 -8.08 -7.72
C ARG A 200 -8.75 -9.38 -6.93
N ILE A 201 -9.34 -9.34 -5.72
CA ILE A 201 -9.52 -10.49 -4.84
C ILE A 201 -11.02 -10.84 -4.83
N LYS A 202 -11.36 -12.07 -5.17
CA LYS A 202 -12.74 -12.62 -5.07
C LYS A 202 -12.70 -13.96 -4.39
N GLY A 203 -13.22 -14.02 -3.16
CA GLY A 203 -13.06 -15.19 -2.30
C GLY A 203 -11.58 -15.51 -2.06
N LYS A 204 -11.15 -16.74 -2.37
CA LYS A 204 -9.75 -17.17 -2.23
C LYS A 204 -8.88 -16.82 -3.44
N LYS A 205 -9.47 -16.41 -4.57
CA LYS A 205 -8.75 -16.12 -5.82
C LYS A 205 -8.24 -14.68 -5.85
N ILE A 206 -7.04 -14.50 -6.39
CA ILE A 206 -6.44 -13.20 -6.67
C ILE A 206 -6.00 -13.15 -8.14
N HIS A 207 -6.27 -12.05 -8.81
CA HIS A 207 -5.91 -11.83 -10.20
C HIS A 207 -5.27 -10.45 -10.36
N LYS A 208 -4.14 -10.37 -11.08
CA LYS A 208 -3.57 -9.10 -11.52
C LYS A 208 -4.49 -8.52 -12.61
N VAL A 209 -5.03 -7.33 -12.36
CA VAL A 209 -5.90 -6.60 -13.28
C VAL A 209 -5.10 -5.69 -14.19
N ALA A 210 -4.11 -4.98 -13.63
CA ALA A 210 -3.18 -4.14 -14.37
C ALA A 210 -1.82 -4.15 -13.68
N GLY A 211 -0.77 -3.89 -14.41
CA GLY A 211 0.60 -3.75 -13.92
C GLY A 211 1.30 -2.57 -14.59
N ASN A 212 2.61 -2.46 -14.36
CA ASN A 212 3.44 -1.36 -14.83
C ASN A 212 2.90 0.01 -14.38
N LEU A 213 2.40 0.08 -13.15
CA LEU A 213 1.98 1.31 -12.51
C LEU A 213 3.16 1.89 -11.72
N PHE A 214 3.31 3.21 -11.75
CA PHE A 214 4.43 3.86 -11.06
C PHE A 214 3.98 4.41 -9.71
N ALA A 215 4.38 3.71 -8.64
CA ALA A 215 4.01 3.99 -7.25
C ALA A 215 2.50 4.24 -7.08
N PRO A 216 1.63 3.25 -7.34
CA PRO A 216 0.19 3.43 -7.13
C PRO A 216 -0.12 3.43 -5.64
N VAL A 217 -0.71 4.53 -5.14
CA VAL A 217 -0.96 4.76 -3.71
C VAL A 217 -2.44 4.94 -3.35
N GLY A 218 -3.31 5.09 -4.33
CA GLY A 218 -4.75 5.22 -4.11
C GLY A 218 -5.56 4.61 -5.23
N LEU A 219 -6.76 4.14 -4.92
CA LEU A 219 -7.72 3.66 -5.90
C LEU A 219 -9.14 4.13 -5.58
N ALA A 220 -9.99 4.20 -6.59
CA ALA A 220 -11.42 4.45 -6.42
C ALA A 220 -12.23 3.54 -7.35
N VAL A 221 -13.18 2.77 -6.80
CA VAL A 221 -14.02 1.85 -7.55
C VAL A 221 -15.40 2.46 -7.77
N THR A 222 -15.78 2.64 -9.03
CA THR A 222 -17.10 3.15 -9.38
C THR A 222 -18.18 2.07 -9.35
N GLY A 223 -19.45 2.48 -9.26
CA GLY A 223 -20.59 1.55 -9.25
C GLY A 223 -20.68 0.63 -10.48
N ASN A 224 -20.19 1.07 -11.65
CA ASN A 224 -20.13 0.25 -12.86
C ASN A 224 -18.87 -0.64 -12.97
N GLY A 225 -18.01 -0.61 -11.95
CA GLY A 225 -16.80 -1.44 -11.87
C GLY A 225 -15.58 -0.88 -12.61
N THR A 226 -15.60 0.38 -13.00
CA THR A 226 -14.39 1.08 -13.43
C THR A 226 -13.54 1.39 -12.19
N VAL A 227 -12.23 1.25 -12.31
CA VAL A 227 -11.26 1.58 -11.24
C VAL A 227 -10.38 2.72 -11.69
N TYR A 228 -10.27 3.75 -10.88
CA TYR A 228 -9.25 4.77 -11.00
C TYR A 228 -8.09 4.43 -10.07
N VAL A 229 -6.86 4.74 -10.49
CA VAL A 229 -5.64 4.48 -9.73
C VAL A 229 -4.74 5.71 -9.80
N SER A 230 -4.36 6.26 -8.67
CA SER A 230 -3.34 7.31 -8.60
C SER A 230 -1.95 6.70 -8.69
N GLN A 231 -1.07 7.32 -9.46
CA GLN A 231 0.34 6.95 -9.60
C GLN A 231 1.20 8.11 -9.09
N LEU A 232 1.64 8.02 -7.85
CA LEU A 232 2.30 9.11 -7.11
C LEU A 232 3.50 9.67 -7.87
N PHE A 233 4.43 8.81 -8.26
CA PHE A 233 5.64 9.21 -9.01
C PHE A 233 5.42 9.17 -10.52
N GLY A 234 4.33 8.56 -11.00
CA GLY A 234 3.90 8.62 -12.40
C GLY A 234 3.26 9.95 -12.80
N GLY A 235 2.88 10.78 -11.81
CA GLY A 235 2.27 12.09 -12.07
C GLY A 235 0.93 12.01 -12.80
N GLU A 236 0.15 10.92 -12.58
CA GLU A 236 -1.12 10.72 -13.27
C GLU A 236 -2.14 9.93 -12.44
N ILE A 237 -3.39 10.09 -12.79
CA ILE A 237 -4.45 9.15 -12.44
C ILE A 237 -4.75 8.32 -13.66
N SER A 238 -4.67 7.01 -13.55
CA SER A 238 -5.05 6.06 -14.58
C SER A 238 -6.46 5.53 -14.38
N LYS A 239 -7.08 5.04 -15.47
CA LYS A 239 -8.40 4.42 -15.48
C LYS A 239 -8.34 3.01 -16.04
N VAL A 240 -8.91 2.06 -15.32
CA VAL A 240 -9.08 0.66 -15.74
C VAL A 240 -10.57 0.38 -15.89
N LYS A 241 -11.05 0.16 -17.11
CA LYS A 241 -12.46 -0.20 -17.37
C LYS A 241 -12.73 -1.61 -16.87
N ARG A 242 -13.97 -1.86 -16.43
CA ARG A 242 -14.42 -3.22 -16.07
C ARG A 242 -14.12 -4.22 -17.20
N GLY A 243 -13.49 -5.34 -16.83
CA GLY A 243 -13.07 -6.37 -17.80
C GLY A 243 -11.82 -6.06 -18.61
N SER A 244 -11.22 -4.86 -18.43
CA SER A 244 -9.94 -4.52 -19.05
C SER A 244 -8.79 -5.00 -18.17
N HIS A 245 -7.65 -5.31 -18.81
CA HIS A 245 -6.37 -5.58 -18.16
C HIS A 245 -5.34 -4.47 -18.45
N LYS A 246 -5.80 -3.31 -18.91
CA LYS A 246 -4.94 -2.16 -19.24
C LYS A 246 -5.38 -0.93 -18.47
N ALA A 247 -4.45 -0.34 -17.72
CA ALA A 247 -4.56 1.02 -17.23
C ALA A 247 -4.34 1.99 -18.40
N ARG A 248 -5.16 3.03 -18.49
CA ARG A 248 -5.03 4.10 -19.48
C ARG A 248 -5.01 5.43 -18.74
N PRO A 249 -4.21 6.40 -19.17
CA PRO A 249 -4.22 7.74 -18.60
C PRO A 249 -5.64 8.32 -18.56
N PHE A 250 -5.98 8.92 -17.41
CA PHE A 250 -7.24 9.65 -17.23
C PHE A 250 -6.96 11.14 -17.04
N ALA A 251 -6.03 11.49 -16.15
CA ALA A 251 -5.63 12.86 -15.89
C ALA A 251 -4.16 12.93 -15.47
N LYS A 252 -3.44 13.93 -15.97
CA LYS A 252 -2.11 14.30 -15.45
C LYS A 252 -2.30 15.12 -14.18
N VAL A 253 -1.65 14.74 -13.10
CA VAL A 253 -1.80 15.33 -11.77
C VAL A 253 -0.47 15.26 -11.04
N ASN A 254 -0.07 16.35 -10.42
CA ASN A 254 1.17 16.36 -9.63
C ASN A 254 0.98 15.59 -8.33
N MET A 255 1.84 14.60 -8.08
CA MET A 255 1.88 13.80 -6.85
C MET A 255 0.48 13.41 -6.33
N PRO A 256 -0.34 12.67 -7.13
CA PRO A 256 -1.66 12.24 -6.69
C PRO A 256 -1.54 11.19 -5.58
N GLY A 257 -2.33 11.36 -4.51
CA GLY A 257 -2.42 10.42 -3.40
C GLY A 257 -3.73 9.63 -3.38
N ALA A 258 -4.51 9.77 -2.31
CA ALA A 258 -5.79 9.08 -2.13
C ALA A 258 -6.82 9.48 -3.18
N LEU A 259 -7.66 8.51 -3.56
CA LEU A 259 -8.81 8.71 -4.43
C LEU A 259 -10.11 8.34 -3.71
N ASP A 260 -11.22 8.97 -4.10
CA ASP A 260 -12.57 8.57 -3.72
C ASP A 260 -13.55 8.87 -4.85
N PHE A 261 -14.53 7.98 -5.06
CA PHE A 261 -15.58 8.19 -6.04
C PHE A 261 -16.93 8.35 -5.35
N ALA A 262 -17.40 9.59 -5.25
CA ALA A 262 -18.63 9.91 -4.56
C ALA A 262 -19.54 10.81 -5.43
N ARG A 263 -20.86 10.57 -5.38
CA ARG A 263 -21.90 11.40 -6.04
C ARG A 263 -21.62 11.63 -7.54
N GLY A 264 -21.06 10.62 -8.23
CA GLY A 264 -20.76 10.69 -9.67
C GLY A 264 -19.46 11.41 -10.03
N HIS A 265 -18.67 11.83 -9.07
CA HIS A 265 -17.40 12.53 -9.27
C HIS A 265 -16.24 11.79 -8.64
N LEU A 266 -15.08 11.88 -9.30
CA LEU A 266 -13.81 11.44 -8.73
C LEU A 266 -13.18 12.60 -7.94
N TYR A 267 -12.75 12.31 -6.72
CA TYR A 267 -11.97 13.20 -5.87
C TYR A 267 -10.57 12.62 -5.72
N ALA A 268 -9.57 13.48 -5.67
CA ALA A 268 -8.18 13.09 -5.44
C ALA A 268 -7.50 14.08 -4.49
N THR A 269 -6.61 13.57 -3.64
CA THR A 269 -5.57 14.41 -3.05
C THR A 269 -4.44 14.58 -4.06
N THR A 270 -3.85 15.77 -4.14
CA THR A 270 -2.76 16.12 -5.07
C THR A 270 -1.68 16.89 -4.35
N ASP A 271 -0.50 16.99 -4.93
CA ASP A 271 0.65 17.68 -4.33
C ASP A 271 0.99 17.13 -2.93
N VAL A 272 0.76 15.81 -2.71
CA VAL A 272 0.72 15.22 -1.37
C VAL A 272 2.07 15.20 -0.66
N LEU A 273 3.19 15.31 -1.38
CA LEU A 273 4.53 15.38 -0.81
C LEU A 273 5.10 16.81 -0.77
N VAL A 274 4.37 17.81 -1.27
CA VAL A 274 4.83 19.20 -1.27
C VAL A 274 4.84 19.75 0.14
N GLY A 275 6.00 20.24 0.58
CA GLY A 275 6.21 20.85 1.90
C GLY A 275 6.37 19.83 3.04
N LEU A 276 6.75 18.58 2.75
CA LEU A 276 7.10 17.60 3.78
C LEU A 276 8.54 17.72 4.28
N GLU A 277 9.39 18.46 3.57
CA GLU A 277 10.75 18.79 4.01
C GLU A 277 10.72 19.62 5.31
N PRO A 278 11.72 19.53 6.18
CA PRO A 278 11.79 20.30 7.42
C PRO A 278 11.62 21.81 7.15
N GLY A 279 10.61 22.43 7.77
CA GLY A 279 10.28 23.85 7.58
C GLY A 279 9.45 24.14 6.32
N GLY A 280 9.11 23.15 5.53
CA GLY A 280 8.26 23.31 4.35
C GLY A 280 6.80 23.66 4.69
N THR A 281 6.15 24.34 3.76
CA THR A 281 4.70 24.63 3.89
C THR A 281 3.90 23.55 3.17
N PRO A 282 3.00 22.80 3.86
CA PRO A 282 2.18 21.77 3.24
C PRO A 282 1.37 22.30 2.05
N GLY A 283 1.58 21.69 0.88
CA GLY A 283 0.96 22.10 -0.39
C GLY A 283 -0.20 21.22 -0.85
N GLY A 284 -0.52 20.19 -0.08
CA GLY A 284 -1.57 19.21 -0.44
C GLY A 284 -2.94 19.84 -0.69
N LYS A 285 -3.62 19.34 -1.73
CA LYS A 285 -4.94 19.83 -2.16
C LYS A 285 -5.92 18.66 -2.32
N VAL A 286 -7.21 18.97 -2.28
CA VAL A 286 -8.29 18.07 -2.72
C VAL A 286 -8.89 18.62 -3.99
N VAL A 287 -8.87 17.82 -5.05
CA VAL A 287 -9.36 18.18 -6.39
C VAL A 287 -10.53 17.28 -6.77
N ARG A 288 -11.57 17.86 -7.40
CA ARG A 288 -12.70 17.14 -7.98
C ARG A 288 -12.59 17.12 -9.49
N PHE A 289 -12.62 15.94 -10.07
CA PHE A 289 -12.71 15.73 -11.51
C PHE A 289 -14.17 15.61 -11.97
N ARG A 290 -14.46 16.24 -13.11
CA ARG A 290 -15.78 16.20 -13.74
C ARG A 290 -15.90 15.06 -14.74
#